data_80dba2b1f1c7061e599a8462e8022f7e
#
_entry.id   80dba2b1f1c7061e599a8462e8022f7e
#
_cell.length_a   1.000
_cell.length_b   1.000
_cell.length_c   1.000
_cell.angle_alpha   90.00
_cell.angle_beta   90.00
_cell.angle_gamma   90.00
#
_symmetry.space_group_name_H-M   'P 1'
#
loop_
_entity.id
_entity.type
_entity.pdbx_description
1 polymer ?
#
loop_
_entity_poly.entity_id
_entity_poly.type
_entity_poly.pdbx_seq_one_letter_code
_entity_poly.pdbx_strand_id
1 'polypeptide(L)'
;LDHPFDVVMVIFVAIVAMLVFAAATMGYFFTRSKLWESAALLLIAFTLFRPGFWLDLLEPPYENLPATEIVEKAADMPANTSILLDVEGISLEGDEVSKSVMLPLGPEASGEDRLYNAGIAVRNEDGKVFIDDLVFGGPAEKAGLDFDFEITAIKIEADRMPKEVFFIPAFILLGGIIVLQRRRRRAEAA
;
A
#
# COMPACT_ATOMS: atom_id res chain seq x y z
N LEU A 1 -5.29 12.69 3.83
CA LEU A 1 -6.41 13.60 3.50
C LEU A 1 -6.24 14.90 4.27
N ASP A 2 -5.12 15.60 4.01
CA ASP A 2 -4.75 16.80 4.80
C ASP A 2 -5.33 18.10 4.23
N HIS A 3 -5.92 18.04 3.02
CA HIS A 3 -6.54 19.20 2.39
C HIS A 3 -8.03 18.96 2.10
N PRO A 4 -8.89 19.98 2.31
CA PRO A 4 -10.33 19.88 2.01
C PRO A 4 -10.61 19.59 0.53
N PHE A 5 -9.68 19.94 -0.36
CA PHE A 5 -9.75 19.63 -1.79
C PHE A 5 -9.70 18.11 -2.05
N ASP A 6 -8.86 17.39 -1.31
CA ASP A 6 -8.72 15.92 -1.46
C ASP A 6 -10.02 15.21 -1.08
N VAL A 7 -10.66 15.67 -0.03
CA VAL A 7 -11.97 15.14 0.41
C VAL A 7 -13.03 15.34 -0.67
N VAL A 8 -13.11 16.52 -1.26
CA VAL A 8 -14.08 16.84 -2.33
C VAL A 8 -13.80 15.99 -3.56
N MET A 9 -12.52 15.84 -3.94
CA MET A 9 -12.12 15.02 -5.08
C MET A 9 -12.48 13.54 -4.87
N VAL A 10 -12.22 12.98 -3.69
CA VAL A 10 -12.58 11.59 -3.36
C VAL A 10 -14.08 11.38 -3.42
N ILE A 11 -14.88 12.29 -2.86
CA ILE A 11 -16.35 12.22 -2.91
C ILE A 11 -16.84 12.27 -4.37
N PHE A 12 -16.31 13.19 -5.17
CA PHE A 12 -16.68 13.31 -6.58
C PHE A 12 -16.36 12.02 -7.37
N VAL A 13 -15.15 11.49 -7.23
CA VAL A 13 -14.72 10.25 -7.89
C VAL A 13 -15.59 9.07 -7.45
N ALA A 14 -15.91 8.97 -6.15
CA ALA A 14 -16.77 7.92 -5.63
C ALA A 14 -18.18 7.97 -6.22
N ILE A 15 -18.78 9.17 -6.33
CA ILE A 15 -20.10 9.35 -6.96
C ILE A 15 -20.06 8.92 -8.43
N VAL A 16 -19.04 9.36 -9.18
CA VAL A 16 -18.88 8.98 -10.59
C VAL A 16 -18.71 7.47 -10.71
N ALA A 17 -17.88 6.85 -9.87
CA ALA A 17 -17.66 5.41 -9.87
C ALA A 17 -18.96 4.63 -9.63
N MET A 18 -19.78 5.06 -8.66
CA MET A 18 -21.08 4.43 -8.39
C MET A 18 -22.06 4.55 -9.56
N LEU A 19 -22.14 5.74 -10.18
CA LEU A 19 -23.00 5.95 -11.35
C LEU A 19 -22.57 5.11 -12.54
N VAL A 20 -21.26 5.03 -12.81
CA VAL A 20 -20.69 4.20 -13.89
C VAL A 20 -20.93 2.72 -13.61
N PHE A 21 -20.74 2.28 -12.38
CA PHE A 21 -21.02 0.89 -11.96
C PHE A 21 -22.50 0.54 -12.17
N ALA A 22 -23.41 1.40 -11.73
CA ALA A 22 -24.85 1.21 -11.93
C ALA A 22 -25.21 1.13 -13.41
N ALA A 23 -24.68 2.04 -14.25
CA ALA A 23 -24.90 2.02 -15.69
C ALA A 23 -24.37 0.73 -16.35
N ALA A 24 -23.22 0.24 -15.90
CA ALA A 24 -22.62 -0.99 -16.40
C ALA A 24 -23.46 -2.23 -16.11
N THR A 25 -23.94 -2.34 -14.85
CA THR A 25 -24.75 -3.49 -14.40
C THR A 25 -26.17 -3.47 -14.96
N MET A 26 -26.75 -2.29 -15.14
CA MET A 26 -28.06 -2.11 -15.79
C MET A 26 -28.00 -2.35 -17.31
N GLY A 27 -26.81 -2.37 -17.91
CA GLY A 27 -26.64 -2.47 -19.36
C GLY A 27 -27.17 -1.27 -20.13
N TYR A 28 -27.27 -0.12 -19.47
CA TYR A 28 -27.78 1.12 -20.04
C TYR A 28 -27.05 2.33 -19.44
N PHE A 29 -26.51 3.18 -20.31
CA PHE A 29 -25.88 4.42 -19.89
C PHE A 29 -26.55 5.63 -20.61
N PHE A 30 -26.17 5.97 -21.83
CA PHE A 30 -26.92 6.93 -22.68
C PHE A 30 -27.84 6.23 -23.68
N THR A 31 -27.54 4.99 -24.02
CA THR A 31 -28.34 4.06 -24.81
C THR A 31 -28.06 2.64 -24.30
N ARG A 32 -28.73 1.62 -24.88
CA ARG A 32 -28.47 0.22 -24.50
C ARG A 32 -27.01 -0.15 -24.76
N SER A 33 -26.31 -0.53 -23.72
CA SER A 33 -24.87 -0.85 -23.78
C SER A 33 -24.66 -2.20 -24.45
N LYS A 34 -23.64 -2.30 -25.30
CA LYS A 34 -23.11 -3.58 -25.77
C LYS A 34 -22.33 -4.25 -24.65
N LEU A 35 -22.17 -5.58 -24.69
CA LEU A 35 -21.46 -6.33 -23.66
C LEU A 35 -20.04 -5.78 -23.37
N TRP A 36 -19.29 -5.44 -24.41
CA TRP A 36 -17.96 -4.86 -24.25
C TRP A 36 -17.97 -3.45 -23.61
N GLU A 37 -19.03 -2.65 -23.90
CA GLU A 37 -19.20 -1.33 -23.27
C GLU A 37 -19.51 -1.47 -21.77
N SER A 38 -20.36 -2.43 -21.40
CA SER A 38 -20.64 -2.74 -19.99
C SER A 38 -19.39 -3.27 -19.29
N ALA A 39 -18.59 -4.13 -19.93
CA ALA A 39 -17.33 -4.62 -19.37
C ALA A 39 -16.32 -3.48 -19.21
N ALA A 40 -16.20 -2.56 -20.17
CA ALA A 40 -15.34 -1.39 -20.05
C ALA A 40 -15.82 -0.42 -18.95
N LEU A 41 -17.11 -0.20 -18.80
CA LEU A 41 -17.67 0.61 -17.71
C LEU A 41 -17.41 -0.03 -16.34
N LEU A 42 -17.48 -1.36 -16.21
CA LEU A 42 -17.10 -2.07 -14.98
C LEU A 42 -15.62 -1.90 -14.66
N LEU A 43 -14.75 -2.00 -15.68
CA LEU A 43 -13.31 -1.76 -15.50
C LEU A 43 -13.02 -0.33 -15.03
N ILE A 44 -13.69 0.65 -15.64
CA ILE A 44 -13.57 2.06 -15.24
C ILE A 44 -14.04 2.25 -13.79
N ALA A 45 -15.21 1.72 -13.44
CA ALA A 45 -15.73 1.80 -12.08
C ALA A 45 -14.76 1.18 -11.07
N PHE A 46 -14.24 -0.02 -11.37
CA PHE A 46 -13.23 -0.68 -10.54
C PHE A 46 -11.97 0.16 -10.35
N THR A 47 -11.45 0.75 -11.43
CA THR A 47 -10.27 1.63 -11.40
C THR A 47 -10.51 2.87 -10.54
N LEU A 48 -11.71 3.46 -10.62
CA LEU A 48 -12.07 4.63 -9.82
C LEU A 48 -12.29 4.28 -8.33
N PHE A 49 -12.83 3.10 -8.02
CA PHE A 49 -12.98 2.64 -6.63
C PHE A 49 -11.66 2.24 -5.99
N ARG A 50 -10.76 1.60 -6.75
CA ARG A 50 -9.50 1.08 -6.24
C ARG A 50 -8.33 1.40 -7.17
N PRO A 51 -7.95 2.68 -7.29
CA PRO A 51 -6.85 3.08 -8.18
C PRO A 51 -5.50 2.46 -7.78
N GLY A 52 -5.29 2.21 -6.48
CA GLY A 52 -4.08 1.56 -5.97
C GLY A 52 -3.89 0.12 -6.46
N PHE A 53 -4.93 -0.58 -6.89
CA PHE A 53 -4.81 -1.95 -7.40
C PHE A 53 -3.81 -2.07 -8.57
N TRP A 54 -3.89 -1.16 -9.53
CA TRP A 54 -3.00 -1.15 -10.67
C TRP A 54 -1.58 -0.76 -10.29
N LEU A 55 -1.45 0.17 -9.34
CA LEU A 55 -0.15 0.57 -8.82
C LEU A 55 0.52 -0.57 -8.07
N ASP A 56 -0.21 -1.26 -7.19
CA ASP A 56 0.30 -2.40 -6.42
C ASP A 56 0.70 -3.59 -7.31
N LEU A 57 0.08 -3.69 -8.50
CA LEU A 57 0.43 -4.71 -9.50
C LEU A 57 1.71 -4.36 -10.27
N LEU A 58 1.98 -3.07 -10.49
CA LEU A 58 3.14 -2.59 -11.25
C LEU A 58 4.35 -2.35 -10.34
N GLU A 59 4.13 -1.81 -9.16
CA GLU A 59 5.16 -1.45 -8.19
C GLU A 59 4.71 -1.90 -6.79
N PRO A 60 5.44 -2.81 -6.15
CA PRO A 60 5.11 -3.26 -4.80
C PRO A 60 5.13 -2.09 -3.82
N PRO A 61 4.25 -2.09 -2.78
CA PRO A 61 4.14 -0.98 -1.82
C PRO A 61 5.38 -0.80 -0.94
N TYR A 62 6.17 -1.85 -0.79
CA TYR A 62 7.38 -1.86 0.01
C TYR A 62 8.56 -2.33 -0.81
N GLU A 63 9.70 -1.70 -0.60
CA GLU A 63 10.99 -2.15 -1.05
C GLU A 63 11.67 -2.94 0.06
N ASN A 64 12.22 -4.12 -0.28
CA ASN A 64 12.95 -4.94 0.67
C ASN A 64 14.44 -4.56 0.62
N LEU A 65 14.96 -4.11 1.74
CA LEU A 65 16.38 -3.83 1.94
C LEU A 65 17.03 -4.94 2.76
N PRO A 66 18.35 -5.15 2.59
CA PRO A 66 19.09 -6.09 3.42
C PRO A 66 19.00 -5.74 4.91
N ALA A 67 18.80 -6.73 5.76
CA ALA A 67 18.75 -6.53 7.21
C ALA A 67 20.03 -5.90 7.77
N THR A 68 21.18 -6.11 7.12
CA THR A 68 22.48 -5.53 7.51
C THR A 68 22.51 -4.00 7.53
N GLU A 69 21.59 -3.35 6.81
CA GLU A 69 21.45 -1.89 6.77
C GLU A 69 20.53 -1.33 7.86
N ILE A 70 20.05 -2.17 8.81
CA ILE A 70 19.01 -1.78 9.78
C ILE A 70 19.43 -0.58 10.63
N VAL A 71 20.67 -0.53 11.10
CA VAL A 71 21.18 0.57 11.95
C VAL A 71 21.26 1.87 11.17
N GLU A 72 21.76 1.81 9.92
CA GLU A 72 21.86 2.97 9.03
C GLU A 72 20.46 3.50 8.67
N LYS A 73 19.57 2.62 8.26
CA LYS A 73 18.18 2.99 7.91
C LYS A 73 17.40 3.52 9.11
N ALA A 74 17.57 2.92 10.29
CA ALA A 74 16.95 3.44 11.50
C ALA A 74 17.45 4.86 11.83
N ALA A 75 18.70 5.21 11.56
CA ALA A 75 19.22 6.57 11.75
C ALA A 75 18.65 7.56 10.73
N ASP A 76 18.52 7.15 9.46
CA ASP A 76 18.12 8.03 8.34
C ASP A 76 16.60 8.32 8.30
N MET A 77 15.79 7.47 8.92
CA MET A 77 14.33 7.65 8.90
C MET A 77 13.88 8.88 9.70
N PRO A 78 12.81 9.61 9.31
CA PRO A 78 12.30 10.76 10.05
C PRO A 78 11.95 10.43 11.50
N ALA A 79 11.94 11.46 12.37
CA ALA A 79 11.53 11.31 13.77
C ALA A 79 10.11 10.76 13.90
N ASN A 80 9.88 9.94 14.91
CA ASN A 80 8.57 9.35 15.23
C ASN A 80 7.94 8.52 14.11
N THR A 81 8.77 7.97 13.21
CA THR A 81 8.34 6.97 12.22
C THR A 81 8.46 5.57 12.77
N SER A 82 7.93 4.61 12.02
CA SER A 82 8.05 3.18 12.34
C SER A 82 8.82 2.47 11.24
N ILE A 83 9.61 1.47 11.62
CA ILE A 83 10.32 0.57 10.71
C ILE A 83 9.53 -0.75 10.62
N LEU A 84 9.37 -1.26 9.41
CA LEU A 84 8.74 -2.55 9.17
C LEU A 84 9.83 -3.59 8.89
N LEU A 85 9.85 -4.64 9.70
CA LEU A 85 10.86 -5.70 9.65
C LEU A 85 10.20 -7.03 9.34
N ASP A 86 10.81 -7.83 8.46
CA ASP A 86 10.51 -9.24 8.34
C ASP A 86 11.45 -10.00 9.26
N VAL A 87 10.87 -10.89 10.05
CA VAL A 87 11.60 -11.67 11.03
C VAL A 87 11.22 -13.14 10.94
N GLU A 88 12.22 -13.99 11.17
CA GLU A 88 12.06 -15.43 11.26
C GLU A 88 12.75 -15.95 12.50
N GLY A 89 12.15 -16.95 13.15
CA GLY A 89 12.73 -17.51 14.37
C GLY A 89 11.93 -18.71 14.88
N ILE A 90 12.35 -19.22 16.00
CA ILE A 90 11.65 -20.30 16.71
C ILE A 90 11.10 -19.73 17.99
N SER A 91 9.79 -19.85 18.20
CA SER A 91 9.14 -19.39 19.44
C SER A 91 9.58 -20.25 20.63
N LEU A 92 9.32 -19.75 21.85
CA LEU A 92 9.56 -20.49 23.09
C LEU A 92 8.79 -21.84 23.14
N GLU A 93 7.73 -21.98 22.35
CA GLU A 93 6.92 -23.20 22.23
C GLU A 93 7.49 -24.19 21.21
N GLY A 94 8.52 -23.79 20.45
CA GLY A 94 9.21 -24.60 19.43
C GLY A 94 8.62 -24.49 18.04
N ASP A 95 7.70 -23.55 17.80
CA ASP A 95 7.09 -23.31 16.49
C ASP A 95 7.94 -22.37 15.65
N GLU A 96 8.06 -22.66 14.35
CA GLU A 96 8.66 -21.74 13.39
C GLU A 96 7.74 -20.53 13.18
N VAL A 97 8.29 -19.34 13.38
CA VAL A 97 7.59 -18.05 13.22
C VAL A 97 8.24 -17.28 12.09
N SER A 98 7.44 -16.88 11.11
CA SER A 98 7.82 -15.92 10.07
C SER A 98 6.74 -14.83 10.00
N LYS A 99 7.11 -13.60 10.26
CA LYS A 99 6.15 -12.48 10.32
C LYS A 99 6.79 -11.14 9.98
N SER A 100 5.94 -10.19 9.57
CA SER A 100 6.32 -8.77 9.46
C SER A 100 5.88 -8.02 10.72
N VAL A 101 6.77 -7.24 11.30
CA VAL A 101 6.53 -6.49 12.54
C VAL A 101 6.89 -5.03 12.34
N MET A 102 5.98 -4.15 12.74
CA MET A 102 6.19 -2.70 12.70
C MET A 102 6.62 -2.20 14.08
N LEU A 103 7.80 -1.58 14.16
CA LEU A 103 8.37 -1.06 15.39
C LEU A 103 8.53 0.46 15.33
N PRO A 104 8.10 1.21 16.37
CA PRO A 104 8.25 2.65 16.44
C PRO A 104 9.71 3.01 16.75
N LEU A 105 10.32 3.89 15.95
CA LEU A 105 11.71 4.31 16.12
C LEU A 105 11.91 5.49 17.09
N GLY A 106 10.82 6.15 17.50
CA GLY A 106 10.91 7.31 18.40
C GLY A 106 11.54 8.56 17.76
N PRO A 107 12.11 9.47 18.58
CA PRO A 107 12.73 10.70 18.13
C PRO A 107 14.03 10.45 17.36
N GLU A 108 14.59 11.51 16.74
CA GLU A 108 15.89 11.45 16.11
C GLU A 108 17.00 11.14 17.12
N ALA A 109 17.80 10.13 16.80
CA ALA A 109 18.92 9.65 17.59
C ALA A 109 19.83 8.79 16.69
N SER A 110 20.86 8.17 17.25
CA SER A 110 21.63 7.16 16.52
C SER A 110 20.75 5.96 16.16
N GLY A 111 21.11 5.25 15.11
CA GLY A 111 20.32 4.07 14.69
C GLY A 111 20.21 3.03 15.80
N GLU A 112 21.28 2.81 16.55
CA GLU A 112 21.27 1.88 17.69
C GLU A 112 20.33 2.35 18.83
N ASP A 113 20.36 3.65 19.18
CA ASP A 113 19.46 4.20 20.19
C ASP A 113 17.99 4.10 19.76
N ARG A 114 17.71 4.33 18.47
CA ARG A 114 16.37 4.22 17.91
C ARG A 114 15.86 2.79 17.93
N LEU A 115 16.71 1.81 17.57
CA LEU A 115 16.37 0.39 17.69
C LEU A 115 16.16 -0.03 19.14
N TYR A 116 16.97 0.48 20.05
CA TYR A 116 16.78 0.25 21.49
C TYR A 116 15.45 0.85 22.01
N ASN A 117 15.08 2.05 21.55
CA ASN A 117 13.77 2.64 21.82
C ASN A 117 12.62 1.82 21.22
N ALA A 118 12.84 1.19 20.06
CA ALA A 118 11.91 0.24 19.45
C ALA A 118 11.81 -1.09 20.22
N GLY A 119 12.71 -1.31 21.15
CA GLY A 119 12.73 -2.46 22.06
C GLY A 119 13.66 -3.58 21.63
N ILE A 120 14.61 -3.35 20.70
CA ILE A 120 15.57 -4.35 20.24
C ILE A 120 17.00 -3.81 20.29
N ALA A 121 17.95 -4.68 20.60
CA ALA A 121 19.34 -4.56 20.18
C ALA A 121 19.63 -5.64 19.14
N VAL A 122 20.48 -5.34 18.18
CA VAL A 122 20.79 -6.26 17.07
C VAL A 122 22.27 -6.61 17.05
N ARG A 123 22.59 -7.84 16.65
CA ARG A 123 23.94 -8.30 16.33
C ARG A 123 24.02 -8.76 14.88
N ASN A 124 25.15 -8.56 14.27
CA ASN A 124 25.46 -9.07 12.94
C ASN A 124 26.39 -10.28 13.09
N GLU A 125 26.00 -11.43 12.53
CA GLU A 125 26.76 -12.66 12.56
C GLU A 125 26.70 -13.30 11.17
N ASP A 126 27.85 -13.44 10.53
CA ASP A 126 28.01 -14.01 9.19
C ASP A 126 27.10 -13.37 8.09
N GLY A 127 26.86 -12.05 8.21
CA GLY A 127 26.03 -11.29 7.27
C GLY A 127 24.52 -11.42 7.51
N LYS A 128 24.12 -12.09 8.58
CA LYS A 128 22.77 -12.17 9.08
C LYS A 128 22.61 -11.30 10.31
N VAL A 129 21.43 -10.73 10.49
CA VAL A 129 21.13 -9.87 11.63
C VAL A 129 20.17 -10.59 12.56
N PHE A 130 20.54 -10.67 13.83
CA PHE A 130 19.74 -11.31 14.87
C PHE A 130 19.36 -10.31 15.95
N ILE A 131 18.25 -10.56 16.60
CA ILE A 131 17.86 -9.84 17.82
C ILE A 131 18.73 -10.36 18.96
N ASP A 132 19.61 -9.50 19.47
CA ASP A 132 20.57 -9.81 20.52
C ASP A 132 19.99 -9.54 21.91
N ASP A 133 19.19 -8.49 22.06
CA ASP A 133 18.52 -8.14 23.32
C ASP A 133 17.15 -7.55 23.07
N LEU A 134 16.24 -7.74 24.02
CA LEU A 134 14.88 -7.21 24.03
C LEU A 134 14.63 -6.38 25.28
N VAL A 135 14.08 -5.19 25.09
CA VAL A 135 13.65 -4.34 26.21
C VAL A 135 12.36 -4.91 26.79
N PHE A 136 12.43 -5.37 28.05
CA PHE A 136 11.29 -5.94 28.76
C PHE A 136 10.09 -4.97 28.81
N GLY A 137 8.92 -5.43 28.40
CA GLY A 137 7.71 -4.61 28.28
C GLY A 137 7.74 -3.62 27.11
N GLY A 138 8.77 -3.69 26.27
CA GLY A 138 8.98 -2.82 25.12
C GLY A 138 8.04 -3.09 23.94
N PRO A 139 8.07 -2.23 22.91
CA PRO A 139 7.27 -2.41 21.71
C PRO A 139 7.55 -3.74 20.99
N ALA A 140 8.80 -4.13 20.89
CA ALA A 140 9.22 -5.34 20.20
C ALA A 140 8.70 -6.63 20.88
N GLU A 141 8.81 -6.72 22.20
CA GLU A 141 8.27 -7.86 22.95
C GLU A 141 6.74 -7.92 22.83
N LYS A 142 6.04 -6.78 22.91
CA LYS A 142 4.58 -6.71 22.71
C LYS A 142 4.16 -7.11 21.29
N ALA A 143 5.02 -6.90 20.32
CA ALA A 143 4.83 -7.36 18.95
C ALA A 143 5.16 -8.86 18.78
N GLY A 144 5.59 -9.52 19.85
CA GLY A 144 5.90 -10.94 19.91
C GLY A 144 7.23 -11.30 19.26
N LEU A 145 8.19 -10.38 19.26
CA LEU A 145 9.58 -10.70 18.95
C LEU A 145 10.24 -11.40 20.12
N ASP A 146 11.22 -12.23 19.83
CA ASP A 146 11.99 -12.96 20.84
C ASP A 146 13.48 -12.90 20.51
N PHE A 147 14.30 -13.34 21.46
CA PHE A 147 15.75 -13.47 21.29
C PHE A 147 16.07 -14.40 20.13
N ASP A 148 17.21 -14.16 19.50
CA ASP A 148 17.72 -14.98 18.40
C ASP A 148 16.81 -15.03 17.16
N PHE A 149 15.75 -14.20 17.07
CA PHE A 149 15.02 -14.07 15.81
C PHE A 149 15.92 -13.39 14.78
N GLU A 150 15.99 -13.98 13.58
CA GLU A 150 16.70 -13.42 12.44
C GLU A 150 15.83 -12.33 11.81
N ILE A 151 16.39 -11.14 11.60
CA ILE A 151 15.80 -10.10 10.78
C ILE A 151 16.20 -10.39 9.34
N THR A 152 15.25 -10.78 8.51
CA THR A 152 15.53 -11.20 7.13
C THR A 152 15.49 -10.05 6.14
N ALA A 153 14.64 -9.06 6.38
CA ALA A 153 14.54 -7.87 5.55
C ALA A 153 14.00 -6.66 6.31
N ILE A 154 14.37 -5.48 5.83
CA ILE A 154 13.76 -4.21 6.21
C ILE A 154 12.82 -3.84 5.08
N LYS A 155 11.57 -3.48 5.39
CA LYS A 155 10.62 -2.96 4.42
C LYS A 155 10.45 -1.46 4.59
N ILE A 156 10.77 -0.73 3.56
CA ILE A 156 10.53 0.72 3.50
C ILE A 156 9.40 1.01 2.50
N GLU A 157 8.63 2.06 2.75
CA GLU A 157 7.65 2.51 1.76
C GLU A 157 8.39 2.89 0.47
N ALA A 158 8.02 2.26 -0.64
CA ALA A 158 8.57 2.58 -1.94
C ALA A 158 8.09 3.97 -2.38
N ASP A 159 9.01 4.78 -2.94
CA ASP A 159 8.65 6.06 -3.57
C ASP A 159 7.92 5.78 -4.89
N ARG A 160 6.60 5.78 -4.82
CA ARG A 160 5.71 5.40 -5.92
C ARG A 160 4.95 6.59 -6.48
N MET A 161 4.57 6.48 -7.74
CA MET A 161 3.68 7.47 -8.36
C MET A 161 2.35 7.57 -7.58
N PRO A 162 1.76 8.79 -7.50
CA PRO A 162 0.43 8.95 -6.89
C PRO A 162 -0.59 8.04 -7.58
N LYS A 163 -1.36 7.27 -6.82
CA LYS A 163 -2.40 6.37 -7.33
C LYS A 163 -3.47 7.08 -8.18
N GLU A 164 -3.63 8.37 -7.99
CA GLU A 164 -4.55 9.27 -8.68
C GLU A 164 -4.25 9.36 -10.19
N VAL A 165 -3.02 9.04 -10.63
CA VAL A 165 -2.62 8.99 -12.04
C VAL A 165 -3.52 8.04 -12.85
N PHE A 166 -4.01 6.96 -12.24
CA PHE A 166 -4.91 6.01 -12.88
C PHE A 166 -6.33 6.55 -13.13
N PHE A 167 -6.71 7.67 -12.51
CA PHE A 167 -7.96 8.33 -12.84
C PHE A 167 -7.96 8.92 -14.26
N ILE A 168 -6.80 9.37 -14.74
CA ILE A 168 -6.68 9.98 -16.08
C ILE A 168 -7.12 9.02 -17.18
N PRO A 169 -6.54 7.80 -17.34
CA PRO A 169 -6.97 6.86 -18.36
C PRO A 169 -8.42 6.39 -18.15
N ALA A 170 -8.88 6.26 -16.89
CA ALA A 170 -10.26 5.90 -16.60
C ALA A 170 -11.25 6.95 -17.12
N PHE A 171 -11.00 8.23 -16.89
CA PHE A 171 -11.84 9.32 -17.40
C PHE A 171 -11.76 9.48 -18.93
N ILE A 172 -10.60 9.24 -19.53
CA ILE A 172 -10.47 9.24 -21.00
C ILE A 172 -11.32 8.13 -21.63
N LEU A 173 -11.25 6.91 -21.09
CA LEU A 173 -12.08 5.78 -21.54
C LEU A 173 -13.58 6.06 -21.34
N LEU A 174 -13.94 6.61 -20.19
CA LEU A 174 -15.32 7.01 -19.90
C LEU A 174 -15.82 8.02 -20.92
N GLY A 175 -15.04 9.07 -21.20
CA GLY A 175 -15.34 10.06 -22.23
C GLY A 175 -15.51 9.45 -23.62
N GLY A 176 -14.66 8.48 -23.99
CA GLY A 176 -14.76 7.73 -25.23
C GLY A 176 -16.09 6.98 -25.33
N ILE A 177 -16.49 6.25 -24.29
CA ILE A 177 -17.76 5.52 -24.26
C ILE A 177 -18.95 6.48 -24.35
N ILE A 178 -18.91 7.60 -23.64
CA ILE A 178 -19.94 8.65 -23.71
C ILE A 178 -20.12 9.15 -25.16
N VAL A 179 -19.02 9.48 -25.83
CA VAL A 179 -19.06 9.97 -27.20
C VAL A 179 -19.62 8.92 -28.15
N LEU A 180 -19.17 7.66 -28.05
CA LEU A 180 -19.65 6.56 -28.87
C LEU A 180 -21.15 6.30 -28.70
N GLN A 181 -21.63 6.26 -27.44
CA GLN A 181 -23.04 6.02 -27.15
C GLN A 181 -23.92 7.21 -27.57
N ARG A 182 -23.45 8.45 -27.38
CA ARG A 182 -24.18 9.64 -27.84
C ARG A 182 -24.30 9.70 -29.36
N ARG A 183 -23.24 9.31 -30.11
CA ARG A 183 -23.28 9.21 -31.60
C ARG A 183 -24.30 8.17 -32.04
N ARG A 184 -24.30 6.98 -31.41
CA ARG A 184 -25.27 5.91 -31.74
C ARG A 184 -26.70 6.35 -31.46
N ARG A 185 -26.96 6.95 -30.27
CA ARG A 185 -28.30 7.47 -29.94
C ARG A 185 -28.81 8.49 -30.94
N ARG A 186 -27.94 9.36 -31.46
CA ARG A 186 -28.32 10.34 -32.49
C ARG A 186 -28.65 9.67 -33.83
N ALA A 187 -27.92 8.62 -34.21
CA ALA A 187 -28.16 7.87 -35.40
C ALA A 187 -29.46 7.01 -35.33
N GLU A 188 -29.86 6.58 -34.16
CA GLU A 188 -31.11 5.85 -33.93
C GLU A 188 -32.34 6.78 -33.88
N ALA A 189 -32.13 8.09 -33.64
CA ALA A 189 -33.18 9.10 -33.58
C ALA A 189 -33.43 9.88 -34.91
N ALA A 190 -32.53 9.66 -35.91
CA ALA A 190 -32.63 10.27 -37.23
C ALA A 190 -33.25 9.30 -38.25
#